data_94e0b6522e53141c19c20ea6ead99fc6
#
_entry.id   94e0b6522e53141c19c20ea6ead99fc6
#
_cell.length_a   1.000
_cell.length_b   1.000
_cell.length_c   1.000
_cell.angle_alpha   90.00
_cell.angle_beta   90.00
_cell.angle_gamma   90.00
#
_symmetry.space_group_name_H-M   'P 1'
#
loop_
_entity.id
_entity.type
_entity.pdbx_description
1 polymer ?
#
loop_
_entity_poly.entity_id
_entity_poly.type
_entity_poly.pdbx_seq_one_letter_code
_entity_poly.pdbx_strand_id
1 'polypeptide(L)'
;MNGRPGIHHVFARTIKDLFCRHRAMQGFHVPRKAGWDTHGLPVEIEVEKSLGISGKADIEKVGVDEFNRRCRESVWTYKGEWEQLSARMGYWLDYTDPYVTYETPYVESVWWALKTLHE
;
A
#
# COMPACT_ATOMS: atom_id res chain seq x y z
N MET A 1 1.77 3.02 -1.84
CA MET A 1 1.51 4.20 -0.98
C MET A 1 2.50 5.29 -1.35
N ASN A 2 2.20 6.03 -2.44
CA ASN A 2 3.21 6.78 -3.20
C ASN A 2 3.00 8.30 -3.12
N GLY A 3 2.28 8.80 -2.12
CA GLY A 3 2.03 10.22 -1.96
C GLY A 3 1.07 10.51 -0.81
N ARG A 4 0.81 11.79 -0.61
CA ARG A 4 -0.12 12.26 0.42
C ARG A 4 -1.55 11.82 0.11
N PRO A 5 -2.34 11.50 1.14
CA PRO A 5 -3.75 11.18 0.94
C PRO A 5 -4.54 12.36 0.37
N GLY A 6 -5.33 12.11 -0.67
CA GLY A 6 -6.22 13.10 -1.28
C GLY A 6 -7.69 12.84 -1.00
N ILE A 7 -8.56 13.78 -1.40
CA ILE A 7 -10.01 13.72 -1.14
C ILE A 7 -10.68 12.46 -1.70
N HIS A 8 -10.23 11.96 -2.84
CA HIS A 8 -10.75 10.73 -3.45
C HIS A 8 -10.48 9.49 -2.58
N HIS A 9 -9.37 9.47 -1.84
CA HIS A 9 -9.10 8.41 -0.87
C HIS A 9 -10.04 8.48 0.34
N VAL A 10 -10.35 9.68 0.81
CA VAL A 10 -11.35 9.89 1.89
C VAL A 10 -12.71 9.36 1.43
N PHE A 11 -13.14 9.74 0.24
CA PHE A 11 -14.43 9.32 -0.32
C PHE A 11 -14.52 7.79 -0.42
N ALA A 12 -13.53 7.13 -1.02
CA ALA A 12 -13.51 5.68 -1.15
C ALA A 12 -13.51 4.96 0.21
N ARG A 13 -12.76 5.47 1.19
CA ARG A 13 -12.71 4.91 2.56
C ARG A 13 -14.03 5.10 3.29
N THR A 14 -14.68 6.25 3.15
CA THR A 14 -15.99 6.52 3.77
C THR A 14 -17.04 5.52 3.30
N ILE A 15 -17.10 5.25 1.99
CA ILE A 15 -18.04 4.27 1.45
C ILE A 15 -17.74 2.86 1.98
N LYS A 16 -16.49 2.43 1.98
CA LYS A 16 -16.10 1.12 2.53
C LYS A 16 -16.47 1.00 4.01
N ASP A 17 -16.20 2.04 4.78
CA ASP A 17 -16.49 2.09 6.21
C ASP A 17 -17.99 1.99 6.49
N LEU A 18 -18.81 2.67 5.70
CA LEU A 18 -20.27 2.61 5.79
C LEU A 18 -20.78 1.16 5.69
N PHE A 19 -20.35 0.42 4.68
CA PHE A 19 -20.76 -0.98 4.52
C PHE A 19 -20.29 -1.88 5.66
N CYS A 20 -19.04 -1.71 6.10
CA CYS A 20 -18.49 -2.48 7.21
C CYS A 20 -19.22 -2.19 8.52
N ARG A 21 -19.48 -0.91 8.83
CA ARG A 21 -20.26 -0.52 10.03
C ARG A 21 -21.69 -1.05 9.97
N HIS A 22 -22.35 -0.92 8.83
CA HIS A 22 -23.71 -1.44 8.65
C HIS A 22 -23.76 -2.95 8.92
N ARG A 23 -22.81 -3.72 8.40
CA ARG A 23 -22.74 -5.16 8.68
C ARG A 23 -22.45 -5.47 10.14
N ALA A 24 -21.54 -4.72 10.78
CA ALA A 24 -21.27 -4.88 12.21
C ALA A 24 -22.52 -4.59 13.06
N MET A 25 -23.29 -3.57 12.73
CA MET A 25 -24.57 -3.25 13.40
C MET A 25 -25.64 -4.34 13.23
N GLN A 26 -25.55 -5.16 12.19
CA GLN A 26 -26.40 -6.34 11.97
C GLN A 26 -25.91 -7.58 12.74
N GLY A 27 -24.85 -7.48 13.53
CA GLY A 27 -24.28 -8.57 14.32
C GLY A 27 -23.24 -9.42 13.59
N PHE A 28 -22.79 -9.03 12.40
CA PHE A 28 -21.71 -9.74 11.70
C PHE A 28 -20.35 -9.36 12.26
N HIS A 29 -19.46 -10.35 12.37
CA HIS A 29 -18.05 -10.08 12.60
C HIS A 29 -17.42 -9.58 11.31
N VAL A 30 -16.87 -8.35 11.33
CA VAL A 30 -16.25 -7.70 10.17
C VAL A 30 -14.80 -7.37 10.49
N PRO A 31 -13.86 -8.30 10.24
CA PRO A 31 -12.44 -8.03 10.46
C PRO A 31 -11.95 -6.95 9.49
N ARG A 32 -11.14 -6.03 10.00
CA ARG A 32 -10.67 -4.86 9.27
C ARG A 32 -9.16 -4.73 9.35
N LYS A 33 -8.48 -5.55 8.57
CA LYS A 33 -7.02 -5.55 8.48
C LYS A 33 -6.53 -4.41 7.62
N ALA A 34 -5.55 -3.65 8.08
CA ALA A 34 -4.85 -2.67 7.27
C ALA A 34 -3.99 -3.35 6.21
N GLY A 35 -3.75 -2.65 5.11
CA GLY A 35 -2.89 -3.13 4.03
C GLY A 35 -2.15 -1.97 3.36
N TRP A 36 -0.89 -2.21 3.01
CA TRP A 36 -0.01 -1.25 2.38
C TRP A 36 0.43 -1.74 1.00
N ASP A 37 -0.04 -1.04 -0.03
CA ASP A 37 0.47 -1.20 -1.39
C ASP A 37 1.79 -0.45 -1.51
N THR A 38 2.87 -1.20 -1.71
CA THR A 38 4.24 -0.73 -1.48
C THR A 38 5.19 -0.99 -2.66
N HIS A 39 4.67 -1.36 -3.83
CA HIS A 39 5.49 -1.61 -5.02
C HIS A 39 4.81 -1.13 -6.31
N GLY A 40 5.52 -1.30 -7.42
CA GLY A 40 5.04 -0.95 -8.75
C GLY A 40 5.47 0.44 -9.22
N LEU A 41 5.11 0.74 -10.46
CA LEU A 41 5.53 1.92 -11.21
C LEU A 41 5.38 3.26 -10.47
N PRO A 42 4.31 3.52 -9.70
CA PRO A 42 4.19 4.78 -8.99
C PRO A 42 5.27 5.01 -7.92
N VAL A 43 5.76 3.94 -7.26
CA VAL A 43 6.88 4.04 -6.30
C VAL A 43 8.17 4.34 -7.06
N GLU A 44 8.40 3.64 -8.16
CA GLU A 44 9.60 3.84 -9.00
C GLU A 44 9.67 5.27 -9.53
N ILE A 45 8.59 5.81 -10.08
CA ILE A 45 8.52 7.20 -10.58
C ILE A 45 8.83 8.22 -9.47
N GLU A 46 8.35 8.00 -8.26
CA GLU A 46 8.64 8.91 -7.13
C GLU A 46 10.13 8.89 -6.77
N VAL A 47 10.74 7.71 -6.76
CA VAL A 47 12.18 7.56 -6.49
C VAL A 47 13.01 8.11 -7.65
N GLU A 48 12.65 7.86 -8.91
CA GLU A 48 13.31 8.44 -10.08
C GLU A 48 13.34 9.97 -10.00
N LYS A 49 12.20 10.59 -9.68
CA LYS A 49 12.10 12.04 -9.49
C LYS A 49 12.99 12.53 -8.36
N SER A 50 13.06 11.82 -7.23
CA SER A 50 13.88 12.20 -6.09
C SER A 50 15.39 12.13 -6.40
N LEU A 51 15.78 11.23 -7.30
CA LEU A 51 17.15 11.04 -7.75
C LEU A 51 17.51 11.91 -8.98
N GLY A 52 16.55 12.55 -9.61
CA GLY A 52 16.73 13.30 -10.85
C GLY A 52 17.13 12.43 -12.05
N ILE A 53 16.71 11.18 -12.06
CA ILE A 53 16.97 10.19 -13.13
C ILE A 53 15.69 9.83 -13.87
N SER A 54 15.81 9.17 -15.02
CA SER A 54 14.66 8.74 -15.81
C SER A 54 14.95 7.48 -16.60
N GLY A 55 14.18 6.44 -16.32
CA GLY A 55 14.17 5.20 -17.06
C GLY A 55 15.27 4.21 -16.73
N LYS A 56 15.15 3.04 -17.34
CA LYS A 56 15.92 1.84 -17.01
C LYS A 56 17.44 2.04 -17.04
N ALA A 57 17.96 2.75 -18.05
CA ALA A 57 19.40 2.93 -18.21
C ALA A 57 20.04 3.72 -17.06
N ASP A 58 19.31 4.67 -16.49
CA ASP A 58 19.81 5.45 -15.35
C ASP A 58 19.66 4.67 -14.04
N ILE A 59 18.62 3.86 -13.89
CA ILE A 59 18.47 2.94 -12.77
C ILE A 59 19.61 1.93 -12.74
N GLU A 60 20.00 1.37 -13.89
CA GLU A 60 21.14 0.45 -13.99
C GLU A 60 22.47 1.10 -13.59
N LYS A 61 22.66 2.40 -13.89
CA LYS A 61 23.86 3.15 -13.45
C LYS A 61 23.89 3.36 -11.93
N VAL A 62 22.75 3.64 -11.32
CA VAL A 62 22.61 3.76 -9.85
C VAL A 62 22.83 2.41 -9.17
N GLY A 63 22.46 1.33 -9.84
CA GLY A 63 22.44 -0.03 -9.31
C GLY A 63 21.06 -0.45 -8.82
N VAL A 64 20.61 -1.61 -9.27
CA VAL A 64 19.26 -2.13 -8.97
C VAL A 64 19.03 -2.29 -7.46
N ASP A 65 20.03 -2.79 -6.73
CA ASP A 65 19.91 -3.00 -5.28
C ASP A 65 19.73 -1.69 -4.52
N GLU A 66 20.50 -0.66 -4.87
CA GLU A 66 20.40 0.67 -4.27
C GLU A 66 19.07 1.32 -4.63
N PHE A 67 18.61 1.19 -5.87
CA PHE A 67 17.31 1.70 -6.30
C PHE A 67 16.17 1.03 -5.54
N ASN A 68 16.19 -0.30 -5.40
CA ASN A 68 15.20 -1.06 -4.64
C ASN A 68 15.21 -0.68 -3.14
N ARG A 69 16.39 -0.46 -2.56
CA ARG A 69 16.50 0.01 -1.17
C ARG A 69 15.80 1.36 -0.99
N ARG A 70 16.00 2.30 -1.90
CA ARG A 70 15.33 3.61 -1.89
C ARG A 70 13.84 3.52 -2.10
N CYS A 71 13.37 2.61 -2.96
CA CYS A 71 11.95 2.34 -3.11
C CYS A 71 11.31 1.86 -1.81
N ARG A 72 11.95 0.92 -1.10
CA ARG A 72 11.50 0.44 0.20
C ARG A 72 11.46 1.52 1.28
N GLU A 73 12.39 2.44 1.28
CA GLU A 73 12.39 3.58 2.21
C GLU A 73 11.28 4.59 1.85
N SER A 74 11.14 4.91 0.57
CA SER A 74 10.17 5.88 0.07
C SER A 74 8.73 5.54 0.42
N VAL A 75 8.33 4.26 0.36
CA VAL A 75 6.94 3.85 0.63
C VAL A 75 6.47 4.16 2.06
N TRP A 76 7.37 4.34 3.01
CA TRP A 76 7.04 4.65 4.39
C TRP A 76 6.98 6.15 4.70
N THR A 77 7.38 7.00 3.76
CA THR A 77 7.44 8.45 3.95
C THR A 77 6.10 9.04 4.40
N TYR A 78 5.01 8.59 3.82
CA TYR A 78 3.67 9.14 4.08
C TYR A 78 2.82 8.27 5.02
N LYS A 79 3.38 7.21 5.62
CA LYS A 79 2.61 6.28 6.48
C LYS A 79 1.87 7.01 7.59
N GLY A 80 2.56 7.87 8.32
CA GLY A 80 1.97 8.61 9.44
C GLY A 80 0.82 9.53 9.01
N GLU A 81 0.92 10.20 7.85
CA GLU A 81 -0.15 11.04 7.31
C GLU A 81 -1.40 10.20 6.95
N TRP A 82 -1.21 9.00 6.40
CA TRP A 82 -2.30 8.09 6.09
C TRP A 82 -3.01 7.54 7.32
N GLU A 83 -2.26 7.20 8.37
CA GLU A 83 -2.82 6.74 9.65
C GLU A 83 -3.59 7.85 10.34
N GLN A 84 -3.02 9.06 10.40
CA GLN A 84 -3.67 10.24 10.97
C GLN A 84 -4.96 10.61 10.23
N LEU A 85 -4.94 10.59 8.89
CA LEU A 85 -6.15 10.83 8.11
C LEU A 85 -7.22 9.78 8.41
N SER A 86 -6.86 8.52 8.45
CA SER A 86 -7.79 7.42 8.75
C SER A 86 -8.41 7.57 10.14
N ALA A 87 -7.61 7.92 11.14
CA ALA A 87 -8.09 8.19 12.49
C ALA A 87 -9.03 9.42 12.53
N ARG A 88 -8.63 10.51 11.84
CA ARG A 88 -9.44 11.75 11.81
C ARG A 88 -10.80 11.58 11.16
N MET A 89 -10.90 10.76 10.12
CA MET A 89 -12.19 10.46 9.48
C MET A 89 -12.98 9.35 10.19
N GLY A 90 -12.43 8.77 11.24
CA GLY A 90 -13.05 7.68 11.98
C GLY A 90 -13.13 6.36 11.21
N TYR A 91 -12.21 6.13 10.28
CA TYR A 91 -12.12 4.88 9.55
C TYR A 91 -11.48 3.79 10.41
N TRP A 92 -12.28 2.80 10.80
CA TRP A 92 -11.82 1.72 11.69
C TRP A 92 -10.97 0.71 10.93
N LEU A 93 -9.66 0.74 11.17
CA LEU A 93 -8.70 -0.24 10.67
C LEU A 93 -7.84 -0.76 11.81
N ASP A 94 -7.52 -2.05 11.72
CA ASP A 94 -6.52 -2.68 12.59
C ASP A 94 -5.15 -2.58 11.91
N TYR A 95 -4.23 -1.87 12.54
CA TYR A 95 -2.85 -1.69 12.11
C TYR A 95 -1.87 -2.60 12.85
N THR A 96 -2.33 -3.48 13.75
CA THR A 96 -1.46 -4.34 14.57
C THR A 96 -0.79 -5.43 13.75
N ASP A 97 -1.47 -5.93 12.71
CA ASP A 97 -0.97 -6.96 11.80
C ASP A 97 -1.33 -6.59 10.34
N PRO A 98 -0.77 -5.51 9.78
CA PRO A 98 -1.06 -5.11 8.41
C PRO A 98 -0.36 -6.04 7.42
N TYR A 99 -0.95 -6.25 6.25
CA TYR A 99 -0.19 -6.84 5.15
C TYR A 99 0.57 -5.76 4.37
N VAL A 100 1.74 -6.14 3.86
CA VAL A 100 2.62 -5.27 3.06
C VAL A 100 2.96 -6.00 1.76
N THR A 101 2.66 -5.40 0.62
CA THR A 101 2.67 -6.14 -0.64
C THR A 101 4.06 -6.54 -1.14
N TYR A 102 5.16 -5.96 -0.63
CA TYR A 102 6.52 -6.42 -0.94
C TYR A 102 7.04 -7.51 0.00
N GLU A 103 6.31 -7.85 1.06
CA GLU A 103 6.74 -8.89 2.00
C GLU A 103 6.49 -10.30 1.45
N THR A 104 7.37 -11.22 1.85
CA THR A 104 7.36 -12.62 1.38
C THR A 104 6.00 -13.30 1.53
N PRO A 105 5.27 -13.21 2.66
CA PRO A 105 3.97 -13.89 2.79
C PRO A 105 2.93 -13.44 1.77
N TYR A 106 2.95 -12.15 1.40
CA TYR A 106 2.06 -11.65 0.36
C TYR A 106 2.48 -12.15 -1.03
N VAL A 107 3.77 -12.09 -1.34
CA VAL A 107 4.33 -12.57 -2.62
C VAL A 107 4.06 -14.06 -2.81
N GLU A 108 4.27 -14.87 -1.78
CA GLU A 108 3.95 -16.31 -1.80
C GLU A 108 2.47 -16.57 -2.09
N SER A 109 1.57 -15.81 -1.48
CA SER A 109 0.12 -15.92 -1.72
C SER A 109 -0.25 -15.62 -3.17
N VAL A 110 0.37 -14.61 -3.77
CA VAL A 110 0.16 -14.26 -5.19
C VAL A 110 0.71 -15.39 -6.10
N TRP A 111 1.90 -15.89 -5.83
CA TRP A 111 2.48 -16.99 -6.60
C TRP A 111 1.67 -18.28 -6.47
N TRP A 112 1.15 -18.58 -5.29
CA TRP A 112 0.24 -19.70 -5.11
C TRP A 112 -1.02 -19.57 -5.97
N ALA A 113 -1.64 -18.39 -6.00
CA ALA A 113 -2.82 -18.15 -6.82
C ALA A 113 -2.52 -18.30 -8.31
N LEU A 114 -1.41 -17.73 -8.80
CA LEU A 114 -0.97 -17.85 -10.18
C LEU A 114 -0.70 -19.32 -10.57
N LYS A 115 -0.04 -20.07 -9.71
CA LYS A 115 0.21 -21.51 -9.91
C LYS A 115 -1.11 -22.27 -10.03
N THR A 116 -2.05 -22.04 -9.10
CA THR A 116 -3.36 -22.73 -9.10
C THR A 116 -4.20 -22.41 -10.35
N LEU A 117 -4.07 -21.21 -10.90
CA LEU A 117 -4.76 -20.84 -12.14
C LEU A 117 -4.08 -21.40 -13.39
N HIS A 118 -2.81 -21.73 -13.33
CA HIS A 118 -2.05 -22.29 -14.44
C HIS A 118 -2.23 -23.82 -14.57
N GLU A 119 -2.39 -24.52 -13.46
CA GLU A 119 -2.69 -25.97 -13.38
C GLU A 119 -4.15 -26.26 -13.78
#